data_4d6e79fe4e3a72045f3dd536ed3d01f2
#
_entry.id   4d6e79fe4e3a72045f3dd536ed3d01f2
#
_cell.length_a   1.000
_cell.length_b   1.000
_cell.length_c   1.000
_cell.angle_alpha   90.00
_cell.angle_beta   90.00
_cell.angle_gamma   90.00
#
_symmetry.space_group_name_H-M   'P 1'
#
loop_
_entity.id
_entity.type
_entity.pdbx_description
1 polymer ?
#
loop_
_entity_poly.entity_id
_entity_poly.type
_entity_poly.pdbx_seq_one_letter_code
_entity_poly.pdbx_strand_id
1 'polypeptide(L)'
;MQQTIILGNIITMDEKRPFARAALVKNGVFAYIGSAEEVKRLADEDAQVLDYGESFIYPGFLEPHSHGYLAGLRFIGQADLMQVGLTDYAKYREIMKEFIEKNPQREFYMAAGWIENEEYVSRAYLDEICPDKPLIMHSSGGHSMLFNTKALEWAGIDAAYAKKYGYDQVHVDDHGEPDGYICEGPVFEITPKLPTTLEDAKDYLLAWQDFALANGFTAVGDAGAEVVHALAPKAYHELEKEGKLKLRTYAHMYVTDNIADPKAEIARIARQRVTLSGEYFHIMGPKVFLDGVTEAHTAWQNQDYLDQPGYHGVERFNDHDKMVELITEADKEGMSVHVHSEGGGATHFMLECIEDAEKITGNKDQRNMLAHLHFVTEEDIRRMAETGSVPAVPPLWTAKIPGHYEIEVSYVGEELAANAYPIKSFYDAGANVVFHSDYPVSPMMNVKYSIYTAEKRSYPKEVLGGIDSPNNAKEAITREQSLRAMTINVARAWRQEHRMGSIEFGKIANMTVFDCDFLHDDIEKVAQANIVATIVDGEEVYKA
;
A
#
# COMPACT_ATOMS: atom_id res chain seq x y z
N MET A 1 29.35 17.96 -15.26
CA MET A 1 28.05 17.28 -15.15
C MET A 1 28.33 15.90 -14.54
N GLN A 2 27.58 15.54 -13.51
CA GLN A 2 27.81 14.23 -12.85
C GLN A 2 27.46 13.10 -13.82
N GLN A 3 28.40 12.21 -14.06
CA GLN A 3 28.22 11.02 -14.86
C GLN A 3 28.49 9.78 -14.02
N THR A 4 27.66 8.75 -14.21
CA THR A 4 27.83 7.46 -13.56
C THR A 4 27.76 6.35 -14.60
N ILE A 5 28.75 5.47 -14.59
CA ILE A 5 28.78 4.21 -15.35
C ILE A 5 28.23 3.12 -14.44
N ILE A 6 27.20 2.43 -14.88
CA ILE A 6 26.63 1.26 -14.20
C ILE A 6 27.04 0.01 -14.98
N LEU A 7 27.66 -0.96 -14.30
CA LEU A 7 28.09 -2.23 -14.88
C LEU A 7 27.41 -3.40 -14.18
N GLY A 8 26.96 -4.41 -14.93
CA GLY A 8 26.33 -5.63 -14.42
C GLY A 8 25.46 -6.33 -15.47
N ASN A 9 24.64 -7.28 -15.03
CA ASN A 9 23.66 -7.97 -15.89
C ASN A 9 22.36 -7.15 -15.88
N ILE A 10 22.14 -6.32 -16.89
CA ILE A 10 21.00 -5.40 -16.93
C ILE A 10 19.82 -6.06 -17.64
N ILE A 11 18.70 -6.22 -16.92
CA ILE A 11 17.38 -6.60 -17.43
C ILE A 11 16.59 -5.32 -17.62
N THR A 12 16.37 -4.91 -18.86
CA THR A 12 15.91 -3.54 -19.16
C THR A 12 14.41 -3.33 -19.07
N MET A 13 13.60 -4.37 -19.23
CA MET A 13 12.16 -4.31 -19.50
C MET A 13 11.80 -3.53 -20.78
N ASP A 14 12.77 -3.25 -21.65
CA ASP A 14 12.58 -2.74 -23.02
C ASP A 14 12.51 -3.91 -24.00
N GLU A 15 11.39 -4.08 -24.69
CA GLU A 15 11.18 -5.16 -25.66
C GLU A 15 12.20 -5.14 -26.83
N LYS A 16 12.73 -3.96 -27.17
CA LYS A 16 13.70 -3.80 -28.25
C LYS A 16 15.13 -4.16 -27.83
N ARG A 17 15.42 -4.06 -26.55
CA ARG A 17 16.73 -4.35 -25.97
C ARG A 17 16.56 -4.97 -24.58
N PRO A 18 16.10 -6.20 -24.46
CA PRO A 18 15.75 -6.79 -23.16
C PRO A 18 16.95 -6.95 -22.21
N PHE A 19 18.17 -6.96 -22.75
CA PHE A 19 19.41 -7.15 -21.96
C PHE A 19 20.50 -6.16 -22.37
N ALA A 20 21.32 -5.74 -21.38
CA ALA A 20 22.53 -4.96 -21.58
C ALA A 20 23.60 -5.33 -20.53
N ARG A 21 24.82 -4.81 -20.69
CA ARG A 21 25.94 -5.03 -19.74
C ARG A 21 26.38 -3.74 -19.04
N ALA A 22 25.95 -2.61 -19.56
CA ALA A 22 26.28 -1.31 -19.01
C ALA A 22 25.24 -0.26 -19.34
N ALA A 23 25.13 0.76 -18.47
CA ALA A 23 24.41 1.99 -18.72
C ALA A 23 25.26 3.21 -18.34
N LEU A 24 25.16 4.27 -19.13
CA LEU A 24 25.69 5.60 -18.82
C LEU A 24 24.56 6.48 -18.30
N VAL A 25 24.74 7.00 -17.11
CA VAL A 25 23.81 7.97 -16.51
C VAL A 25 24.42 9.37 -16.58
N LYS A 26 23.65 10.37 -16.98
CA LYS A 26 24.01 11.79 -16.97
C LYS A 26 22.89 12.61 -16.35
N ASN A 27 23.18 13.32 -15.27
CA ASN A 27 22.19 14.14 -14.56
C ASN A 27 20.91 13.36 -14.18
N GLY A 28 21.05 12.16 -13.64
CA GLY A 28 19.93 11.35 -13.16
C GLY A 28 19.12 10.59 -14.23
N VAL A 29 19.50 10.68 -15.52
CA VAL A 29 18.80 9.98 -16.61
C VAL A 29 19.74 9.08 -17.41
N PHE A 30 19.19 8.02 -18.01
CA PHE A 30 19.96 7.14 -18.89
C PHE A 30 20.35 7.87 -20.18
N ALA A 31 21.65 8.09 -20.37
CA ALA A 31 22.22 8.71 -21.55
C ALA A 31 22.62 7.68 -22.62
N TYR A 32 22.92 6.44 -22.22
CA TYR A 32 23.21 5.33 -23.13
C TYR A 32 23.08 3.99 -22.42
N ILE A 33 22.62 2.95 -23.12
CA ILE A 33 22.53 1.57 -22.65
C ILE A 33 23.17 0.67 -23.71
N GLY A 34 24.11 -0.21 -23.30
CA GLY A 34 24.80 -1.08 -24.26
C GLY A 34 25.87 -1.96 -23.63
N SER A 35 26.98 -2.16 -24.35
CA SER A 35 28.12 -2.86 -23.83
C SER A 35 29.00 -1.99 -22.92
N ALA A 36 29.76 -2.61 -22.04
CA ALA A 36 30.71 -1.90 -21.16
C ALA A 36 31.74 -1.09 -21.93
N GLU A 37 32.21 -1.59 -23.11
CA GLU A 37 33.16 -0.90 -23.96
C GLU A 37 32.58 0.38 -24.55
N GLU A 38 31.35 0.33 -25.08
CA GLU A 38 30.65 1.49 -25.65
C GLU A 38 30.40 2.56 -24.59
N VAL A 39 29.91 2.16 -23.42
CA VAL A 39 29.62 3.08 -22.30
C VAL A 39 30.90 3.78 -21.83
N LYS A 40 31.99 3.03 -21.61
CA LYS A 40 33.29 3.61 -21.21
C LYS A 40 33.85 4.59 -22.22
N ARG A 41 33.64 4.34 -23.52
CA ARG A 41 34.07 5.26 -24.59
C ARG A 41 33.26 6.59 -24.61
N LEU A 42 31.98 6.53 -24.20
CA LEU A 42 31.07 7.68 -24.23
C LEU A 42 31.08 8.49 -22.92
N ALA A 43 31.63 7.93 -21.87
CA ALA A 43 31.72 8.57 -20.55
C ALA A 43 32.94 9.53 -20.50
N ASP A 44 32.85 10.53 -19.61
CA ASP A 44 33.97 11.40 -19.29
C ASP A 44 35.01 10.61 -18.42
N GLU A 45 36.28 11.04 -18.43
CA GLU A 45 37.36 10.36 -17.70
C GLU A 45 37.14 10.31 -16.17
N ASP A 46 36.41 11.27 -15.63
CA ASP A 46 36.07 11.41 -14.21
C ASP A 46 34.71 10.82 -13.83
N ALA A 47 34.05 10.06 -14.74
CA ALA A 47 32.78 9.42 -14.46
C ALA A 47 32.90 8.42 -13.30
N GLN A 48 31.96 8.50 -12.36
CA GLN A 48 31.86 7.50 -11.29
C GLN A 48 31.52 6.13 -11.88
N VAL A 49 32.11 5.05 -11.35
CA VAL A 49 31.81 3.68 -11.78
C VAL A 49 31.16 2.93 -10.61
N LEU A 50 29.96 2.44 -10.84
CA LEU A 50 29.28 1.48 -9.97
C LEU A 50 29.29 0.12 -10.69
N ASP A 51 30.13 -0.78 -10.21
CA ASP A 51 30.31 -2.13 -10.78
C ASP A 51 29.69 -3.16 -9.85
N TYR A 52 28.62 -3.81 -10.33
CA TYR A 52 27.88 -4.84 -9.61
C TYR A 52 28.27 -6.27 -10.06
N GLY A 53 29.29 -6.40 -10.91
CA GLY A 53 29.85 -7.69 -11.32
C GLY A 53 28.82 -8.60 -11.98
N GLU A 54 28.58 -9.76 -11.36
CA GLU A 54 27.63 -10.77 -11.85
C GLU A 54 26.19 -10.55 -11.31
N SER A 55 25.94 -9.53 -10.49
CA SER A 55 24.60 -9.22 -10.01
C SER A 55 23.69 -8.74 -11.14
N PHE A 56 22.39 -8.84 -10.91
CA PHE A 56 21.34 -8.52 -11.87
C PHE A 56 20.70 -7.18 -11.54
N ILE A 57 20.62 -6.31 -12.53
CA ILE A 57 20.13 -4.94 -12.42
C ILE A 57 18.78 -4.87 -13.12
N TYR A 58 17.75 -4.51 -12.39
CA TYR A 58 16.38 -4.31 -12.88
C TYR A 58 16.02 -2.82 -12.88
N PRO A 59 15.01 -2.36 -13.65
CA PRO A 59 14.41 -1.07 -13.40
C PRO A 59 13.99 -0.99 -11.93
N GLY A 60 14.09 0.17 -11.32
CA GLY A 60 13.60 0.34 -9.95
C GLY A 60 12.15 -0.11 -9.83
N PHE A 61 11.86 -0.95 -8.83
CA PHE A 61 10.52 -1.46 -8.63
C PHE A 61 9.56 -0.36 -8.16
N LEU A 62 8.29 -0.50 -8.53
CA LEU A 62 7.22 0.45 -8.31
C LEU A 62 6.09 -0.25 -7.54
N GLU A 63 5.64 0.34 -6.44
CA GLU A 63 4.54 -0.14 -5.59
C GLU A 63 3.31 0.77 -5.79
N PRO A 64 2.24 0.34 -6.48
CA PRO A 64 1.14 1.23 -6.83
C PRO A 64 0.11 1.48 -5.71
N HIS A 65 0.12 0.71 -4.62
CA HIS A 65 -0.86 0.82 -3.55
C HIS A 65 -0.27 0.46 -2.18
N SER A 66 0.08 1.48 -1.44
CA SER A 66 0.58 1.39 -0.07
C SER A 66 0.04 2.55 0.77
N HIS A 67 0.31 2.53 2.07
CA HIS A 67 -0.11 3.56 3.02
C HIS A 67 1.11 4.07 3.79
N GLY A 68 1.90 4.94 3.14
CA GLY A 68 3.22 5.34 3.62
C GLY A 68 3.23 6.02 4.97
N TYR A 69 2.27 6.92 5.23
CA TYR A 69 2.13 7.55 6.55
C TYR A 69 1.85 6.52 7.66
N LEU A 70 0.93 5.57 7.41
CA LEU A 70 0.59 4.51 8.37
C LEU A 70 1.80 3.59 8.64
N ALA A 71 2.56 3.27 7.60
CA ALA A 71 3.77 2.47 7.73
C ALA A 71 4.81 3.15 8.63
N GLY A 72 5.12 4.42 8.37
CA GLY A 72 6.07 5.18 9.17
C GLY A 72 5.59 5.42 10.61
N LEU A 73 4.31 5.71 10.80
CA LEU A 73 3.68 5.76 12.13
C LEU A 73 3.91 4.45 12.89
N ARG A 74 3.71 3.30 12.22
CA ARG A 74 3.93 1.98 12.81
C ARG A 74 5.40 1.73 13.15
N PHE A 75 6.35 2.19 12.32
CA PHE A 75 7.78 1.97 12.57
C PHE A 75 8.33 2.75 13.74
N ILE A 76 7.97 4.02 13.86
CA ILE A 76 8.60 4.93 14.81
C ILE A 76 7.63 5.76 15.65
N GLY A 77 6.35 5.82 15.28
CA GLY A 77 5.37 6.68 15.93
C GLY A 77 4.67 6.03 17.12
N GLN A 78 4.71 4.69 17.21
CA GLN A 78 4.00 3.90 18.22
C GLN A 78 4.79 2.65 18.60
N ALA A 79 4.46 2.06 19.76
CA ALA A 79 4.95 0.73 20.13
C ALA A 79 4.20 -0.33 19.30
N ASP A 80 4.91 -1.16 18.53
CA ASP A 80 4.32 -2.20 17.67
C ASP A 80 4.12 -3.50 18.45
N LEU A 81 2.86 -3.77 18.83
CA LEU A 81 2.47 -4.96 19.56
C LEU A 81 2.15 -6.16 18.65
N MET A 82 1.97 -5.93 17.35
CA MET A 82 1.65 -6.99 16.37
C MET A 82 2.79 -8.01 16.23
N GLN A 83 4.03 -7.63 16.50
CA GLN A 83 5.18 -8.52 16.47
C GLN A 83 5.11 -9.67 17.48
N VAL A 84 4.25 -9.57 18.50
CA VAL A 84 4.05 -10.63 19.49
C VAL A 84 3.23 -11.80 18.93
N GLY A 85 2.31 -11.53 17.98
CA GLY A 85 1.48 -12.53 17.30
C GLY A 85 0.38 -13.17 18.14
N LEU A 86 0.38 -12.96 19.46
CA LEU A 86 -0.61 -13.46 20.43
C LEU A 86 -0.78 -12.43 21.53
N THR A 87 -1.90 -12.52 22.29
CA THR A 87 -2.07 -11.70 23.48
C THR A 87 -1.12 -12.17 24.59
N ASP A 88 -0.14 -11.33 24.91
CA ASP A 88 0.80 -11.50 26.01
C ASP A 88 1.05 -10.13 26.65
N TYR A 89 0.27 -9.82 27.68
CA TYR A 89 0.33 -8.52 28.36
C TYR A 89 1.69 -8.26 29.04
N ALA A 90 2.45 -9.29 29.40
CA ALA A 90 3.81 -9.09 29.93
C ALA A 90 4.75 -8.57 28.84
N LYS A 91 4.69 -9.16 27.64
CA LYS A 91 5.47 -8.69 26.48
C LYS A 91 5.00 -7.34 25.98
N TYR A 92 3.70 -7.10 25.93
CA TYR A 92 3.16 -5.77 25.57
C TYR A 92 3.72 -4.69 26.49
N ARG A 93 3.80 -4.96 27.82
CA ARG A 93 4.41 -4.06 28.80
C ARG A 93 5.88 -3.79 28.50
N GLU A 94 6.66 -4.83 28.18
CA GLU A 94 8.09 -4.68 27.83
C GLU A 94 8.26 -3.79 26.60
N ILE A 95 7.54 -4.06 25.53
CA ILE A 95 7.60 -3.30 24.27
C ILE A 95 7.22 -1.83 24.49
N MET A 96 6.13 -1.57 25.23
CA MET A 96 5.70 -0.19 25.50
C MET A 96 6.72 0.55 26.36
N LYS A 97 7.28 -0.08 27.38
CA LYS A 97 8.35 0.55 28.21
C LYS A 97 9.59 0.84 27.39
N GLU A 98 10.06 -0.09 26.58
CA GLU A 98 11.20 0.11 25.69
C GLU A 98 10.96 1.28 24.71
N PHE A 99 9.75 1.37 24.14
CA PHE A 99 9.37 2.47 23.26
C PHE A 99 9.39 3.82 24.00
N ILE A 100 8.83 3.90 25.21
CA ILE A 100 8.82 5.10 26.04
C ILE A 100 10.25 5.53 26.40
N GLU A 101 11.10 4.59 26.81
CA GLU A 101 12.52 4.85 27.16
C GLU A 101 13.33 5.38 25.96
N LYS A 102 13.06 4.88 24.77
CA LYS A 102 13.70 5.35 23.52
C LYS A 102 13.17 6.71 23.04
N ASN A 103 12.00 7.13 23.50
CA ASN A 103 11.32 8.34 23.04
C ASN A 103 10.91 9.27 24.21
N PRO A 104 11.80 9.63 25.14
CA PRO A 104 11.46 10.38 26.37
C PRO A 104 10.92 11.79 26.09
N GLN A 105 11.22 12.35 24.90
CA GLN A 105 10.80 13.68 24.45
C GLN A 105 9.32 13.76 24.08
N ARG A 106 8.65 12.61 23.84
CA ARG A 106 7.23 12.61 23.47
C ARG A 106 6.36 12.98 24.67
N GLU A 107 5.32 13.78 24.40
CA GLU A 107 4.32 14.15 25.40
C GLU A 107 3.08 13.25 25.36
N PHE A 108 3.00 12.37 24.36
CA PHE A 108 1.93 11.43 24.13
C PHE A 108 2.48 10.12 23.55
N TYR A 109 2.03 8.99 24.07
CA TYR A 109 2.46 7.67 23.60
C TYR A 109 1.29 6.85 23.05
N MET A 110 1.61 6.08 22.03
CA MET A 110 0.68 5.11 21.42
C MET A 110 1.34 3.74 21.33
N ALA A 111 0.52 2.71 21.46
CA ALA A 111 0.85 1.34 21.11
C ALA A 111 -0.28 0.80 20.21
N ALA A 112 0.03 -0.05 19.24
CA ALA A 112 -0.99 -0.63 18.37
C ALA A 112 -0.69 -2.08 18.03
N GLY A 113 -1.75 -2.84 17.72
CA GLY A 113 -1.66 -4.26 17.42
C GLY A 113 -1.99 -5.15 18.60
N TRP A 114 -2.59 -4.60 19.64
CA TRP A 114 -3.13 -5.37 20.73
C TRP A 114 -4.22 -6.33 20.24
N ILE A 115 -4.08 -7.60 20.58
CA ILE A 115 -5.09 -8.63 20.33
C ILE A 115 -5.89 -8.83 21.62
N GLU A 116 -7.18 -8.54 21.57
CA GLU A 116 -8.10 -8.73 22.69
C GLU A 116 -8.29 -10.22 22.99
N ASN A 117 -8.45 -10.54 24.27
CA ASN A 117 -8.77 -11.88 24.72
C ASN A 117 -9.79 -11.80 25.87
N GLU A 118 -10.07 -12.94 26.53
CA GLU A 118 -10.99 -13.01 27.66
C GLU A 118 -10.45 -12.34 28.94
N GLU A 119 -9.14 -12.03 29.00
CA GLU A 119 -8.53 -11.34 30.12
C GLU A 119 -8.83 -9.85 30.05
N TYR A 120 -9.64 -9.37 30.97
CA TYR A 120 -9.99 -7.97 31.04
C TYR A 120 -8.85 -7.13 31.59
N VAL A 121 -8.50 -6.05 30.89
CA VAL A 121 -7.52 -5.06 31.32
C VAL A 121 -8.16 -3.68 31.40
N SER A 122 -7.85 -2.94 32.44
CA SER A 122 -8.33 -1.57 32.64
C SER A 122 -7.17 -0.55 32.52
N ARG A 123 -7.52 0.75 32.65
CA ARG A 123 -6.55 1.85 32.70
C ARG A 123 -5.38 1.59 33.65
N ALA A 124 -5.59 0.87 34.76
CA ALA A 124 -4.54 0.55 35.74
C ALA A 124 -3.34 -0.16 35.11
N TYR A 125 -3.57 -1.02 34.12
CA TYR A 125 -2.50 -1.70 33.41
C TYR A 125 -1.57 -0.70 32.69
N LEU A 126 -2.14 0.30 32.03
CA LEU A 126 -1.36 1.35 31.32
C LEU A 126 -0.80 2.40 32.29
N ASP A 127 -1.48 2.69 33.41
CA ASP A 127 -0.99 3.59 34.45
C ASP A 127 0.29 3.08 35.10
N GLU A 128 0.44 1.75 35.27
CA GLU A 128 1.69 1.12 35.74
C GLU A 128 2.86 1.25 34.74
N ILE A 129 2.55 1.44 33.47
CA ILE A 129 3.57 1.58 32.39
C ILE A 129 3.96 3.04 32.22
N CYS A 130 2.98 3.94 32.17
CA CYS A 130 3.18 5.39 31.95
C CYS A 130 2.21 6.21 32.82
N PRO A 131 2.56 6.50 34.09
CA PRO A 131 1.66 7.21 35.02
C PRO A 131 1.54 8.71 34.74
N ASP A 132 2.57 9.31 34.11
CA ASP A 132 2.71 10.77 34.06
C ASP A 132 2.29 11.39 32.74
N LYS A 133 2.22 10.61 31.66
CA LYS A 133 1.86 11.06 30.31
C LYS A 133 0.74 10.19 29.71
N PRO A 134 -0.04 10.75 28.76
CA PRO A 134 -1.04 9.95 28.04
C PRO A 134 -0.41 8.77 27.32
N LEU A 135 -1.01 7.60 27.49
CA LEU A 135 -0.70 6.35 26.77
C LEU A 135 -2.00 5.70 26.32
N ILE A 136 -2.08 5.40 25.03
CA ILE A 136 -3.20 4.67 24.42
C ILE A 136 -2.68 3.38 23.81
N MET A 137 -3.40 2.28 24.01
CA MET A 137 -3.18 1.01 23.35
C MET A 137 -4.35 0.72 22.41
N HIS A 138 -4.07 0.62 21.11
CA HIS A 138 -5.06 0.42 20.06
C HIS A 138 -5.11 -1.05 19.64
N SER A 139 -6.30 -1.62 19.49
CA SER A 139 -6.46 -3.02 19.08
C SER A 139 -6.02 -3.26 17.64
N SER A 140 -5.65 -4.50 17.33
CA SER A 140 -5.28 -4.93 15.96
C SER A 140 -6.44 -4.81 14.98
N GLY A 141 -7.68 -4.98 15.46
CA GLY A 141 -8.89 -4.83 14.67
C GLY A 141 -9.31 -3.37 14.41
N GLY A 142 -8.70 -2.40 15.12
CA GLY A 142 -9.01 -0.98 14.93
C GLY A 142 -10.31 -0.49 15.56
N HIS A 143 -11.07 -1.37 16.24
CA HIS A 143 -12.39 -1.08 16.78
C HIS A 143 -12.42 -0.77 18.27
N SER A 144 -11.28 -0.92 18.96
CA SER A 144 -11.17 -0.67 20.40
C SER A 144 -9.84 -0.02 20.78
N MET A 145 -9.88 0.71 21.89
CA MET A 145 -8.72 1.35 22.50
C MET A 145 -8.75 1.20 24.02
N LEU A 146 -7.58 1.09 24.62
CA LEU A 146 -7.39 1.20 26.07
C LEU A 146 -6.60 2.46 26.37
N PHE A 147 -7.08 3.27 27.32
CA PHE A 147 -6.51 4.53 27.77
C PHE A 147 -5.97 4.41 29.18
N ASN A 148 -4.81 5.00 29.45
CA ASN A 148 -4.43 5.27 30.83
C ASN A 148 -5.19 6.49 31.39
N THR A 149 -5.07 6.75 32.68
CA THR A 149 -5.74 7.89 33.34
C THR A 149 -5.43 9.22 32.65
N LYS A 150 -4.18 9.47 32.26
CA LYS A 150 -3.78 10.69 31.58
C LYS A 150 -4.36 10.82 30.16
N ALA A 151 -4.52 9.72 29.46
CA ALA A 151 -5.14 9.73 28.14
C ALA A 151 -6.66 9.97 28.23
N LEU A 152 -7.36 9.43 29.24
CA LEU A 152 -8.77 9.74 29.50
C LEU A 152 -8.96 11.24 29.81
N GLU A 153 -8.10 11.83 30.66
CA GLU A 153 -8.09 13.27 30.94
C GLU A 153 -7.90 14.10 29.66
N TRP A 154 -6.91 13.72 28.84
CA TRP A 154 -6.61 14.36 27.55
C TRP A 154 -7.79 14.31 26.59
N ALA A 155 -8.47 13.15 26.47
CA ALA A 155 -9.57 12.92 25.55
C ALA A 155 -10.89 13.53 26.06
N GLY A 156 -10.96 13.94 27.34
CA GLY A 156 -12.20 14.40 27.97
C GLY A 156 -13.23 13.27 28.14
N ILE A 157 -12.75 12.02 28.33
CA ILE A 157 -13.58 10.85 28.56
C ILE A 157 -13.85 10.73 30.06
N ASP A 158 -15.03 11.16 30.47
CA ASP A 158 -15.53 11.15 31.84
C ASP A 158 -16.85 10.35 31.95
N ALA A 159 -17.45 10.32 33.13
CA ALA A 159 -18.75 9.66 33.37
C ALA A 159 -19.88 10.22 32.48
N ALA A 160 -19.85 11.50 32.11
CA ALA A 160 -20.84 12.10 31.22
C ALA A 160 -20.63 11.62 29.78
N TYR A 161 -19.39 11.47 29.35
CA TYR A 161 -19.05 10.89 28.05
C TYR A 161 -19.48 9.42 27.97
N ALA A 162 -19.17 8.62 29.00
CA ALA A 162 -19.63 7.22 29.08
C ALA A 162 -21.16 7.11 29.00
N LYS A 163 -21.87 7.98 29.67
CA LYS A 163 -23.36 8.03 29.62
C LYS A 163 -23.89 8.42 28.23
N LYS A 164 -23.16 9.27 27.48
CA LYS A 164 -23.53 9.70 26.11
C LYS A 164 -23.49 8.53 25.12
N TYR A 165 -22.41 7.71 25.18
CA TYR A 165 -22.19 6.62 24.24
C TYR A 165 -22.79 5.28 24.67
N GLY A 166 -23.00 5.07 25.98
CA GLY A 166 -23.41 3.81 26.57
C GLY A 166 -22.23 3.03 27.17
N TYR A 167 -22.52 2.26 28.21
CA TYR A 167 -21.51 1.51 28.95
C TYR A 167 -21.03 0.24 28.21
N ASP A 168 -21.67 -0.11 27.14
CA ASP A 168 -21.25 -1.11 26.16
C ASP A 168 -20.15 -0.61 25.23
N GLN A 169 -20.04 0.71 25.02
CA GLN A 169 -19.00 1.32 24.21
C GLN A 169 -17.93 2.06 25.02
N VAL A 170 -18.25 2.51 26.24
CA VAL A 170 -17.29 3.10 27.17
C VAL A 170 -17.45 2.40 28.51
N HIS A 171 -16.54 1.48 28.80
CA HIS A 171 -16.60 0.73 30.04
C HIS A 171 -16.36 1.60 31.26
N VAL A 172 -17.03 1.28 32.35
CA VAL A 172 -16.93 2.00 33.63
C VAL A 172 -16.65 1.03 34.80
N ASP A 173 -16.00 1.55 35.82
CA ASP A 173 -15.78 0.82 37.06
C ASP A 173 -17.05 0.80 37.97
N ASP A 174 -16.96 0.19 39.14
CA ASP A 174 -18.07 0.07 40.11
C ASP A 174 -18.57 1.43 40.65
N HIS A 175 -17.81 2.51 40.40
CA HIS A 175 -18.16 3.89 40.76
C HIS A 175 -18.78 4.66 39.61
N GLY A 176 -18.86 4.08 38.41
CA GLY A 176 -19.36 4.68 37.20
C GLY A 176 -18.37 5.59 36.47
N GLU A 177 -17.09 5.52 36.83
CA GLU A 177 -16.01 6.24 36.17
C GLU A 177 -15.39 5.39 35.05
N PRO A 178 -15.02 5.98 33.88
CA PRO A 178 -14.38 5.24 32.79
C PRO A 178 -13.15 4.48 33.23
N ASP A 179 -13.11 3.18 32.95
CA ASP A 179 -12.02 2.31 33.33
C ASP A 179 -10.88 2.23 32.32
N GLY A 180 -11.01 2.94 31.20
CA GLY A 180 -10.02 3.06 30.13
C GLY A 180 -10.41 2.40 28.83
N TYR A 181 -11.27 1.39 28.82
CA TYR A 181 -11.67 0.72 27.60
C TYR A 181 -12.78 1.48 26.87
N ILE A 182 -12.56 1.72 25.56
CA ILE A 182 -13.58 2.23 24.64
C ILE A 182 -13.62 1.39 23.36
N CYS A 183 -14.79 1.31 22.71
CA CYS A 183 -14.93 0.67 21.41
C CYS A 183 -15.92 1.44 20.52
N GLU A 184 -15.92 1.08 19.22
CA GLU A 184 -16.84 1.58 18.18
C GLU A 184 -16.89 3.11 18.05
N GLY A 185 -18.05 3.72 18.24
CA GLY A 185 -18.29 5.15 18.06
C GLY A 185 -17.27 6.07 18.72
N PRO A 186 -16.94 5.88 20.01
CA PRO A 186 -15.87 6.60 20.70
C PRO A 186 -14.50 6.51 20.02
N VAL A 187 -14.11 5.32 19.50
CA VAL A 187 -12.82 5.14 18.79
C VAL A 187 -12.78 6.04 17.56
N PHE A 188 -13.83 6.02 16.74
CA PHE A 188 -13.91 6.83 15.52
C PHE A 188 -13.99 8.34 15.81
N GLU A 189 -14.54 8.76 16.97
CA GLU A 189 -14.52 10.15 17.39
C GLU A 189 -13.11 10.60 17.82
N ILE A 190 -12.35 9.75 18.51
CA ILE A 190 -11.04 10.09 19.11
C ILE A 190 -9.89 9.98 18.11
N THR A 191 -9.88 8.96 17.23
CA THR A 191 -8.78 8.70 16.29
C THR A 191 -8.33 9.95 15.51
N PRO A 192 -9.23 10.76 14.92
CA PRO A 192 -8.81 11.97 14.20
C PRO A 192 -8.22 13.08 15.08
N LYS A 193 -8.39 13.00 16.41
CA LYS A 193 -7.89 13.96 17.38
C LYS A 193 -6.54 13.58 17.97
N LEU A 194 -6.05 12.36 17.70
CA LEU A 194 -4.74 11.90 18.20
C LEU A 194 -3.65 12.90 17.80
N PRO A 195 -2.81 13.32 18.74
CA PRO A 195 -1.86 14.38 18.50
C PRO A 195 -0.75 13.91 17.54
N THR A 196 -0.60 14.65 16.47
CA THR A 196 0.48 14.48 15.49
C THR A 196 0.91 15.86 15.01
N THR A 197 2.18 16.16 15.07
CA THR A 197 2.74 17.39 14.51
C THR A 197 3.15 17.19 13.04
N LEU A 198 3.40 18.28 12.32
CA LEU A 198 3.95 18.22 10.97
C LEU A 198 5.35 17.57 10.96
N GLU A 199 6.16 17.79 11.99
CA GLU A 199 7.49 17.17 12.12
C GLU A 199 7.36 15.66 12.36
N ASP A 200 6.44 15.21 13.23
CA ASP A 200 6.18 13.78 13.38
C ASP A 200 5.77 13.15 12.04
N ALA A 201 4.87 13.80 11.29
CA ALA A 201 4.45 13.32 9.98
C ALA A 201 5.62 13.22 8.98
N LYS A 202 6.54 14.17 9.00
CA LYS A 202 7.76 14.14 8.18
C LYS A 202 8.68 12.99 8.59
N ASP A 203 8.88 12.78 9.87
CA ASP A 203 9.71 11.69 10.38
C ASP A 203 9.12 10.31 10.01
N TYR A 204 7.79 10.15 10.10
CA TYR A 204 7.11 8.92 9.65
C TYR A 204 7.34 8.66 8.16
N LEU A 205 7.21 9.67 7.32
CA LEU A 205 7.42 9.53 5.88
C LEU A 205 8.89 9.27 5.51
N LEU A 206 9.85 9.78 6.26
CA LEU A 206 11.26 9.44 6.07
C LEU A 206 11.57 8.00 6.48
N ALA A 207 11.02 7.51 7.59
CA ALA A 207 11.15 6.11 7.98
C ALA A 207 10.51 5.17 6.94
N TRP A 208 9.37 5.54 6.39
CA TRP A 208 8.75 4.84 5.27
C TRP A 208 9.64 4.82 4.02
N GLN A 209 10.20 5.97 3.63
CA GLN A 209 11.13 6.08 2.51
C GLN A 209 12.32 5.13 2.67
N ASP A 210 12.97 5.13 3.84
CA ASP A 210 14.13 4.28 4.11
C ASP A 210 13.76 2.80 3.99
N PHE A 211 12.61 2.40 4.51
CA PHE A 211 12.10 1.05 4.39
C PHE A 211 11.82 0.67 2.92
N ALA A 212 11.13 1.51 2.16
CA ALA A 212 10.81 1.23 0.76
C ALA A 212 12.07 1.11 -0.11
N LEU A 213 13.03 2.02 0.06
CA LEU A 213 14.33 1.98 -0.65
C LEU A 213 15.14 0.74 -0.27
N ALA A 214 15.16 0.34 1.00
CA ALA A 214 15.83 -0.88 1.45
C ALA A 214 15.18 -2.16 0.89
N ASN A 215 13.91 -2.11 0.49
CA ASN A 215 13.18 -3.20 -0.17
C ASN A 215 13.18 -3.09 -1.71
N GLY A 216 13.98 -2.18 -2.29
CA GLY A 216 14.19 -2.07 -3.74
C GLY A 216 13.13 -1.27 -4.48
N PHE A 217 12.20 -0.62 -3.81
CA PHE A 217 11.21 0.22 -4.44
C PHE A 217 11.72 1.64 -4.61
N THR A 218 11.61 2.19 -5.81
CA THR A 218 12.10 3.55 -6.16
C THR A 218 10.97 4.56 -6.35
N ALA A 219 9.74 4.07 -6.43
CA ALA A 219 8.55 4.89 -6.35
C ALA A 219 7.38 4.10 -5.76
N VAL A 220 6.46 4.80 -5.09
CA VAL A 220 5.30 4.22 -4.41
C VAL A 220 4.03 5.00 -4.70
N GLY A 221 2.89 4.31 -4.71
CA GLY A 221 1.55 4.87 -4.66
C GLY A 221 1.09 4.99 -3.20
N ASP A 222 0.71 6.18 -2.76
CA ASP A 222 0.05 6.36 -1.47
C ASP A 222 -1.47 6.36 -1.71
N ALA A 223 -2.12 5.24 -1.36
CA ALA A 223 -3.51 4.97 -1.68
C ALA A 223 -4.46 5.58 -0.63
N GLY A 224 -4.51 6.88 -0.57
CA GLY A 224 -5.33 7.65 0.37
C GLY A 224 -4.48 8.41 1.38
N ALA A 225 -3.57 9.25 0.89
CA ALA A 225 -2.61 9.99 1.72
C ALA A 225 -3.22 10.76 2.90
N GLU A 226 -4.50 11.14 2.82
CA GLU A 226 -5.24 11.82 3.90
C GLU A 226 -6.05 10.87 4.79
N VAL A 227 -6.14 9.57 4.46
CA VAL A 227 -7.05 8.64 5.15
C VAL A 227 -6.68 8.44 6.61
N VAL A 228 -5.39 8.41 6.91
CA VAL A 228 -4.88 8.27 8.29
C VAL A 228 -4.72 9.62 8.95
N HIS A 229 -4.14 10.59 8.24
CA HIS A 229 -3.93 11.93 8.80
C HIS A 229 -3.81 13.00 7.71
N ALA A 230 -4.58 14.09 7.85
CA ALA A 230 -4.63 15.19 6.88
C ALA A 230 -3.29 15.96 6.68
N LEU A 231 -2.30 15.75 7.53
CA LEU A 231 -0.97 16.36 7.40
C LEU A 231 -0.06 15.65 6.39
N ALA A 232 -0.34 14.40 6.01
CA ALA A 232 0.56 13.61 5.17
C ALA A 232 0.91 14.31 3.83
N PRO A 233 -0.03 14.84 3.04
CA PRO A 233 0.33 15.53 1.79
C PRO A 233 1.20 16.77 1.99
N LYS A 234 0.95 17.52 3.07
CA LYS A 234 1.76 18.68 3.42
C LYS A 234 3.17 18.27 3.87
N ALA A 235 3.29 17.16 4.62
CA ALA A 235 4.58 16.64 5.06
C ALA A 235 5.44 16.20 3.86
N TYR A 236 4.88 15.48 2.88
CA TYR A 236 5.58 15.16 1.63
C TYR A 236 6.09 16.42 0.93
N HIS A 237 5.22 17.41 0.76
CA HIS A 237 5.58 18.68 0.10
C HIS A 237 6.74 19.42 0.82
N GLU A 238 6.70 19.52 2.14
CA GLU A 238 7.78 20.17 2.90
C GLU A 238 9.08 19.38 2.83
N LEU A 239 9.02 18.03 2.91
CA LEU A 239 10.20 17.17 2.74
C LEU A 239 10.84 17.31 1.36
N GLU A 240 10.02 17.46 0.31
CA GLU A 240 10.55 17.74 -1.03
C GLU A 240 11.26 19.08 -1.10
N LYS A 241 10.66 20.16 -0.56
CA LYS A 241 11.30 21.49 -0.48
C LYS A 241 12.62 21.46 0.31
N GLU A 242 12.69 20.63 1.33
CA GLU A 242 13.91 20.42 2.12
C GLU A 242 14.95 19.56 1.39
N GLY A 243 14.62 19.01 0.22
CA GLY A 243 15.49 18.11 -0.57
C GLY A 243 15.75 16.76 0.10
N LYS A 244 14.86 16.33 1.00
CA LYS A 244 14.98 15.07 1.76
C LYS A 244 14.32 13.87 1.09
N LEU A 245 13.41 14.10 0.14
CA LEU A 245 12.79 12.99 -0.60
C LEU A 245 13.75 12.39 -1.61
N LYS A 246 13.84 11.07 -1.59
CA LYS A 246 14.51 10.20 -2.57
C LYS A 246 13.54 9.20 -3.18
N LEU A 247 12.46 8.90 -2.48
CA LEU A 247 11.38 8.02 -2.94
C LEU A 247 10.30 8.86 -3.62
N ARG A 248 10.02 8.56 -4.90
CA ARG A 248 8.89 9.21 -5.58
C ARG A 248 7.57 8.66 -5.08
N THR A 249 6.63 9.54 -4.76
CA THR A 249 5.30 9.18 -4.24
C THR A 249 4.20 9.72 -5.15
N TYR A 250 3.34 8.81 -5.62
CA TYR A 250 2.17 9.07 -6.46
C TYR A 250 0.91 8.88 -5.62
N ALA A 251 0.41 9.95 -5.01
CA ALA A 251 -0.65 9.89 -4.01
C ALA A 251 -2.04 10.07 -4.61
N HIS A 252 -3.01 9.28 -4.13
CA HIS A 252 -4.42 9.53 -4.33
C HIS A 252 -5.02 10.09 -3.05
N MET A 253 -5.88 11.12 -3.19
CA MET A 253 -6.46 11.86 -2.08
C MET A 253 -7.78 11.22 -1.65
N TYR A 254 -7.94 10.95 -0.37
CA TYR A 254 -9.14 10.30 0.14
C TYR A 254 -10.40 11.14 -0.09
N VAL A 255 -11.43 10.49 -0.58
CA VAL A 255 -12.79 11.00 -0.75
C VAL A 255 -13.73 10.20 0.12
N THR A 256 -14.51 10.89 0.95
CA THR A 256 -15.45 10.23 1.88
C THR A 256 -16.64 9.62 1.16
N ASP A 257 -17.19 8.54 1.72
CA ASP A 257 -18.32 7.79 1.15
C ASP A 257 -19.59 8.66 1.02
N ASN A 258 -19.73 9.71 1.85
CA ASN A 258 -20.88 10.62 1.90
C ASN A 258 -20.62 11.94 1.18
N ILE A 259 -19.88 11.91 0.08
CA ILE A 259 -19.59 13.12 -0.70
C ILE A 259 -20.87 13.87 -1.10
N ALA A 260 -20.95 15.16 -0.75
CA ALA A 260 -22.11 15.97 -1.07
C ALA A 260 -22.06 16.54 -2.50
N ASP A 261 -20.86 16.92 -2.96
CA ASP A 261 -20.60 17.58 -4.24
C ASP A 261 -19.29 17.03 -4.84
N PRO A 262 -19.37 16.03 -5.75
CA PRO A 262 -18.20 15.43 -6.41
C PRO A 262 -17.32 16.45 -7.14
N LYS A 263 -17.95 17.43 -7.79
CA LYS A 263 -17.23 18.46 -8.53
C LYS A 263 -16.43 19.39 -7.61
N ALA A 264 -17.00 19.80 -6.48
CA ALA A 264 -16.28 20.60 -5.50
C ALA A 264 -15.09 19.84 -4.91
N GLU A 265 -15.24 18.52 -4.71
CA GLU A 265 -14.19 17.66 -4.20
C GLU A 265 -13.05 17.48 -5.19
N ILE A 266 -13.33 17.22 -6.47
CA ILE A 266 -12.30 17.19 -7.52
C ILE A 266 -11.60 18.54 -7.64
N ALA A 267 -12.33 19.66 -7.55
CA ALA A 267 -11.73 20.99 -7.54
C ALA A 267 -10.83 21.21 -6.29
N ARG A 268 -11.12 20.60 -5.13
CA ARG A 268 -10.24 20.59 -3.96
C ARG A 268 -8.93 19.86 -4.26
N ILE A 269 -9.04 18.65 -4.81
CA ILE A 269 -7.88 17.81 -5.17
C ILE A 269 -7.03 18.48 -6.23
N ALA A 270 -7.65 19.08 -7.26
CA ALA A 270 -6.95 19.83 -8.32
C ALA A 270 -6.13 21.01 -7.75
N ARG A 271 -6.69 21.76 -6.79
CA ARG A 271 -5.94 22.82 -6.10
C ARG A 271 -4.77 22.26 -5.30
N GLN A 272 -4.96 21.18 -4.55
CA GLN A 272 -3.86 20.52 -3.82
C GLN A 272 -2.79 20.01 -4.78
N ARG A 273 -3.16 19.39 -5.91
CA ARG A 273 -2.24 18.96 -6.96
C ARG A 273 -1.34 20.09 -7.45
N VAL A 274 -1.91 21.27 -7.72
CA VAL A 274 -1.13 22.45 -8.17
C VAL A 274 -0.23 23.00 -7.08
N THR A 275 -0.66 22.96 -5.81
CA THR A 275 0.05 23.62 -4.71
C THR A 275 1.05 22.74 -3.99
N LEU A 276 0.87 21.43 -3.99
CA LEU A 276 1.66 20.48 -3.21
C LEU A 276 2.52 19.55 -4.05
N SER A 277 2.17 19.30 -5.33
CA SER A 277 2.96 18.39 -6.17
C SER A 277 4.29 19.04 -6.62
N GLY A 278 5.31 18.19 -6.76
CA GLY A 278 6.65 18.53 -7.23
C GLY A 278 7.27 17.42 -8.06
N GLU A 279 8.58 17.21 -7.98
CA GLU A 279 9.30 16.17 -8.74
C GLU A 279 9.23 14.79 -8.05
N TYR A 280 9.13 14.76 -6.71
CA TYR A 280 9.09 13.53 -5.91
C TYR A 280 7.71 13.25 -5.34
N PHE A 281 6.89 14.26 -5.09
CA PHE A 281 5.52 14.08 -4.60
C PHE A 281 4.51 14.53 -5.63
N HIS A 282 3.64 13.61 -6.07
CA HIS A 282 2.63 13.86 -7.08
C HIS A 282 1.24 13.47 -6.59
N ILE A 283 0.25 14.37 -6.71
CA ILE A 283 -1.15 14.04 -6.49
C ILE A 283 -1.76 13.58 -7.81
N MET A 284 -2.28 12.34 -7.84
CA MET A 284 -2.79 11.67 -9.04
C MET A 284 -4.29 11.84 -9.25
N GLY A 285 -5.06 11.82 -8.17
CA GLY A 285 -6.51 11.91 -8.23
C GLY A 285 -7.18 11.48 -6.92
N PRO A 286 -8.48 11.18 -6.95
CA PRO A 286 -9.22 10.72 -5.78
C PRO A 286 -8.98 9.23 -5.47
N LYS A 287 -9.03 8.87 -4.18
CA LYS A 287 -9.19 7.51 -3.65
C LYS A 287 -10.58 7.37 -3.07
N VAL A 288 -11.29 6.34 -3.45
CA VAL A 288 -12.61 5.97 -2.92
C VAL A 288 -12.61 4.54 -2.40
N PHE A 289 -13.49 4.26 -1.43
CA PHE A 289 -13.79 2.91 -0.96
C PHE A 289 -15.21 2.56 -1.36
N LEU A 290 -15.39 1.49 -2.13
CA LEU A 290 -16.72 0.99 -2.50
C LEU A 290 -17.24 -0.02 -1.48
N ASP A 291 -16.33 -0.75 -0.84
CA ASP A 291 -16.64 -1.82 0.10
C ASP A 291 -15.59 -1.95 1.20
N GLY A 292 -15.68 -3.02 1.97
CA GLY A 292 -14.70 -3.45 2.95
C GLY A 292 -14.04 -4.77 2.54
N VAL A 293 -13.88 -5.72 3.49
CA VAL A 293 -13.13 -6.96 3.33
C VAL A 293 -13.99 -8.19 3.59
N THR A 294 -13.63 -9.32 2.95
CA THR A 294 -14.40 -10.57 3.02
C THR A 294 -14.41 -11.14 4.44
N GLU A 295 -13.30 -11.08 5.17
CA GLU A 295 -13.15 -11.60 6.51
C GLU A 295 -14.06 -10.90 7.54
N ALA A 296 -14.45 -9.66 7.26
CA ALA A 296 -15.38 -8.89 8.09
C ALA A 296 -16.82 -8.89 7.53
N HIS A 297 -17.14 -9.67 6.49
CA HIS A 297 -18.41 -9.64 5.75
C HIS A 297 -18.78 -8.26 5.18
N THR A 298 -17.79 -7.43 4.91
CA THR A 298 -18.00 -6.06 4.43
C THR A 298 -17.60 -5.87 2.96
N ALA A 299 -16.96 -6.85 2.32
CA ALA A 299 -16.78 -6.85 0.88
C ALA A 299 -18.13 -7.01 0.17
N TRP A 300 -18.43 -6.12 -0.79
CA TRP A 300 -19.70 -6.11 -1.51
C TRP A 300 -19.69 -7.17 -2.62
N GLN A 301 -20.36 -8.31 -2.35
CA GLN A 301 -20.41 -9.47 -3.22
C GLN A 301 -21.56 -9.37 -4.24
N ASN A 302 -21.48 -10.16 -5.32
CA ASN A 302 -22.58 -10.34 -6.28
C ASN A 302 -23.73 -11.23 -5.74
N GLN A 303 -23.49 -11.92 -4.63
CA GLN A 303 -24.42 -12.83 -3.97
C GLN A 303 -24.34 -12.67 -2.47
N ASP A 304 -25.38 -13.14 -1.75
CA ASP A 304 -25.39 -13.12 -0.29
C ASP A 304 -24.25 -13.96 0.29
N TYR A 305 -23.74 -13.56 1.43
CA TYR A 305 -22.88 -14.39 2.26
C TYR A 305 -23.65 -15.64 2.72
N LEU A 306 -23.02 -16.82 2.65
CA LEU A 306 -23.69 -18.09 2.90
C LEU A 306 -24.19 -18.23 4.33
N ASP A 307 -23.48 -17.66 5.28
CA ASP A 307 -23.83 -17.65 6.72
C ASP A 307 -24.76 -16.46 7.09
N GLN A 308 -25.00 -15.51 6.16
CA GLN A 308 -25.87 -14.35 6.36
C GLN A 308 -26.84 -14.14 5.18
N PRO A 309 -27.85 -15.01 4.99
CA PRO A 309 -28.82 -14.87 3.89
C PRO A 309 -29.55 -13.52 3.89
N GLY A 310 -29.61 -12.86 2.75
CA GLY A 310 -30.16 -11.51 2.59
C GLY A 310 -29.14 -10.39 2.76
N TYR A 311 -27.86 -10.74 2.98
CA TYR A 311 -26.78 -9.78 3.14
C TYR A 311 -25.59 -10.11 2.24
N HIS A 312 -25.15 -9.16 1.42
CA HIS A 312 -24.10 -9.31 0.42
C HIS A 312 -22.88 -8.36 0.64
N GLY A 313 -22.78 -7.77 1.81
CA GLY A 313 -21.69 -6.85 2.17
C GLY A 313 -22.15 -5.42 2.34
N VAL A 314 -21.19 -4.51 2.47
CA VAL A 314 -21.43 -3.07 2.67
C VAL A 314 -21.18 -2.31 1.38
N GLU A 315 -22.22 -1.67 0.88
CA GLU A 315 -22.15 -0.75 -0.25
C GLU A 315 -21.77 0.65 0.29
N ARG A 316 -20.47 0.90 0.50
CA ARG A 316 -20.00 2.15 1.12
C ARG A 316 -20.28 3.38 0.27
N PHE A 317 -20.02 3.28 -1.02
CA PHE A 317 -20.34 4.33 -1.99
C PHE A 317 -21.17 3.68 -3.12
N ASN A 318 -22.49 3.83 -3.04
CA ASN A 318 -23.44 3.21 -3.97
C ASN A 318 -24.31 4.21 -4.76
N ASP A 319 -23.99 5.51 -4.70
CA ASP A 319 -24.65 6.55 -5.50
C ASP A 319 -24.00 6.62 -6.88
N HIS A 320 -24.64 5.94 -7.85
CA HIS A 320 -24.16 5.82 -9.23
C HIS A 320 -23.94 7.18 -9.88
N ASP A 321 -24.90 8.11 -9.78
CA ASP A 321 -24.82 9.41 -10.46
C ASP A 321 -23.65 10.24 -9.92
N LYS A 322 -23.43 10.21 -8.61
CA LYS A 322 -22.29 10.89 -7.99
C LYS A 322 -20.95 10.25 -8.34
N MET A 323 -20.90 8.93 -8.46
CA MET A 323 -19.67 8.25 -8.89
C MET A 323 -19.34 8.58 -10.34
N VAL A 324 -20.32 8.56 -11.23
CA VAL A 324 -20.15 8.99 -12.63
C VAL A 324 -19.70 10.45 -12.71
N GLU A 325 -20.28 11.35 -11.90
CA GLU A 325 -19.85 12.75 -11.83
C GLU A 325 -18.40 12.85 -11.31
N LEU A 326 -18.03 12.11 -10.26
CA LEU A 326 -16.67 12.10 -9.70
C LEU A 326 -15.64 11.68 -10.77
N ILE A 327 -15.90 10.56 -11.47
CA ILE A 327 -15.02 10.06 -12.53
C ILE A 327 -14.93 11.07 -13.69
N THR A 328 -16.07 11.62 -14.11
CA THR A 328 -16.15 12.59 -15.21
C THR A 328 -15.36 13.86 -14.90
N GLU A 329 -15.51 14.42 -13.69
CA GLU A 329 -14.78 15.62 -13.29
C GLU A 329 -13.28 15.31 -13.06
N ALA A 330 -12.92 14.14 -12.52
CA ALA A 330 -11.54 13.70 -12.41
C ALA A 330 -10.87 13.59 -13.80
N ASP A 331 -11.55 12.98 -14.76
CA ASP A 331 -11.06 12.83 -16.13
C ASP A 331 -10.83 14.18 -16.82
N LYS A 332 -11.73 15.15 -16.63
CA LYS A 332 -11.55 16.54 -17.15
C LYS A 332 -10.29 17.22 -16.62
N GLU A 333 -9.89 16.91 -15.40
CA GLU A 333 -8.67 17.41 -14.77
C GLU A 333 -7.43 16.53 -15.09
N GLY A 334 -7.58 15.49 -15.92
CA GLY A 334 -6.51 14.54 -16.25
C GLY A 334 -6.05 13.72 -15.04
N MET A 335 -6.98 13.38 -14.15
CA MET A 335 -6.79 12.53 -12.98
C MET A 335 -7.40 11.16 -13.23
N SER A 336 -6.85 10.12 -12.57
CA SER A 336 -7.46 8.80 -12.47
C SER A 336 -8.04 8.58 -11.09
N VAL A 337 -9.08 7.77 -10.98
CA VAL A 337 -9.66 7.35 -9.70
C VAL A 337 -8.98 6.07 -9.23
N HIS A 338 -8.60 6.02 -7.95
CA HIS A 338 -8.10 4.81 -7.30
C HIS A 338 -9.18 4.26 -6.38
N VAL A 339 -9.53 3.00 -6.54
CA VAL A 339 -10.73 2.40 -5.94
C VAL A 339 -10.36 1.20 -5.09
N HIS A 340 -10.85 1.15 -3.84
CA HIS A 340 -10.92 -0.09 -3.09
C HIS A 340 -12.14 -0.87 -3.59
N SER A 341 -11.93 -2.07 -4.11
CA SER A 341 -12.96 -2.93 -4.68
C SER A 341 -12.55 -4.39 -4.46
N GLU A 342 -13.01 -4.99 -3.38
CA GLU A 342 -12.68 -6.37 -3.04
C GLU A 342 -13.74 -7.34 -3.55
N GLY A 343 -15.00 -7.05 -3.31
CA GLY A 343 -16.12 -7.87 -3.75
C GLY A 343 -16.48 -7.68 -5.21
N GLY A 344 -17.09 -8.72 -5.81
CA GLY A 344 -17.53 -8.70 -7.21
C GLY A 344 -18.60 -7.65 -7.51
N GLY A 345 -19.50 -7.37 -6.56
CA GLY A 345 -20.52 -6.33 -6.66
C GLY A 345 -19.93 -4.93 -6.75
N ALA A 346 -18.92 -4.63 -5.93
CA ALA A 346 -18.20 -3.38 -5.98
C ALA A 346 -17.48 -3.17 -7.33
N THR A 347 -16.83 -4.23 -7.83
CA THR A 347 -16.15 -4.19 -9.14
C THR A 347 -17.16 -3.95 -10.28
N HIS A 348 -18.27 -4.66 -10.26
CA HIS A 348 -19.34 -4.52 -11.26
C HIS A 348 -19.90 -3.10 -11.30
N PHE A 349 -20.29 -2.57 -10.12
CA PHE A 349 -20.79 -1.21 -9.96
C PHE A 349 -19.79 -0.15 -10.49
N MET A 350 -18.51 -0.30 -10.14
CA MET A 350 -17.50 0.68 -10.60
C MET A 350 -17.34 0.66 -12.12
N LEU A 351 -17.37 -0.51 -12.74
CA LEU A 351 -17.27 -0.63 -14.19
C LEU A 351 -18.46 -0.01 -14.91
N GLU A 352 -19.69 -0.15 -14.38
CA GLU A 352 -20.86 0.57 -14.92
C GLU A 352 -20.64 2.09 -14.87
N CYS A 353 -20.16 2.62 -13.74
CA CYS A 353 -19.89 4.03 -13.59
C CYS A 353 -18.77 4.52 -14.54
N ILE A 354 -17.72 3.73 -14.75
CA ILE A 354 -16.62 4.07 -15.68
C ILE A 354 -17.14 4.09 -17.13
N GLU A 355 -17.93 3.11 -17.55
CA GLU A 355 -18.53 3.05 -18.89
C GLU A 355 -19.46 4.25 -19.16
N ASP A 356 -20.23 4.67 -18.16
CA ASP A 356 -21.11 5.84 -18.29
C ASP A 356 -20.31 7.15 -18.32
N ALA A 357 -19.27 7.27 -17.51
CA ALA A 357 -18.34 8.41 -17.57
C ALA A 357 -17.60 8.47 -18.91
N GLU A 358 -17.19 7.31 -19.49
CA GLU A 358 -16.59 7.23 -20.83
C GLU A 358 -17.54 7.74 -21.92
N LYS A 359 -18.84 7.41 -21.85
CA LYS A 359 -19.84 7.93 -22.78
C LYS A 359 -19.97 9.46 -22.71
N ILE A 360 -19.77 10.05 -21.53
CA ILE A 360 -19.82 11.52 -21.31
C ILE A 360 -18.55 12.20 -21.78
N THR A 361 -17.37 11.67 -21.43
CA THR A 361 -16.08 12.32 -21.70
C THR A 361 -15.50 11.94 -23.06
N GLY A 362 -15.84 10.77 -23.58
CA GLY A 362 -15.25 10.17 -24.79
C GLY A 362 -13.82 9.64 -24.57
N ASN A 363 -13.30 9.68 -23.36
CA ASN A 363 -11.94 9.23 -23.04
C ASN A 363 -11.92 7.73 -22.72
N LYS A 364 -11.25 6.94 -23.57
CA LYS A 364 -11.04 5.49 -23.40
C LYS A 364 -9.73 5.12 -22.69
N ASP A 365 -8.96 6.10 -22.26
CA ASP A 365 -7.68 5.89 -21.58
C ASP A 365 -7.69 6.59 -20.20
N GLN A 366 -8.74 6.36 -19.40
CA GLN A 366 -8.89 6.96 -18.07
C GLN A 366 -7.88 6.39 -17.07
N ARG A 367 -7.52 5.10 -17.22
CA ARG A 367 -6.60 4.35 -16.35
C ARG A 367 -7.01 4.39 -14.88
N ASN A 368 -8.32 4.29 -14.61
CA ASN A 368 -8.81 4.12 -13.24
C ASN A 368 -8.29 2.81 -12.67
N MET A 369 -7.79 2.83 -11.45
CA MET A 369 -7.16 1.67 -10.82
C MET A 369 -8.11 1.06 -9.78
N LEU A 370 -8.49 -0.20 -9.97
CA LEU A 370 -9.28 -0.97 -9.01
C LEU A 370 -8.35 -1.91 -8.24
N ALA A 371 -8.32 -1.77 -6.92
CA ALA A 371 -7.43 -2.52 -6.05
C ALA A 371 -8.14 -3.67 -5.35
N HIS A 372 -7.37 -4.71 -5.08
CA HIS A 372 -7.68 -5.97 -4.43
C HIS A 372 -8.29 -6.99 -5.38
N LEU A 373 -9.50 -6.77 -5.89
CA LEU A 373 -10.12 -7.62 -6.94
C LEU A 373 -10.13 -9.10 -6.55
N HIS A 374 -10.61 -9.39 -5.33
CA HIS A 374 -10.62 -10.73 -4.76
C HIS A 374 -11.51 -11.67 -5.58
N PHE A 375 -12.77 -11.26 -5.84
CA PHE A 375 -13.73 -12.02 -6.61
C PHE A 375 -14.24 -11.21 -7.80
N VAL A 376 -13.88 -11.59 -9.02
CA VAL A 376 -14.25 -10.86 -10.23
C VAL A 376 -14.83 -11.83 -11.26
N THR A 377 -15.94 -11.45 -11.87
CA THR A 377 -16.59 -12.28 -12.91
C THR A 377 -15.80 -12.23 -14.23
N GLU A 378 -15.93 -13.26 -15.07
CA GLU A 378 -15.32 -13.27 -16.41
C GLU A 378 -15.80 -12.09 -17.29
N GLU A 379 -17.03 -11.64 -17.07
CA GLU A 379 -17.59 -10.48 -17.77
C GLU A 379 -16.86 -9.19 -17.33
N ASP A 380 -16.71 -8.98 -16.04
CA ASP A 380 -16.07 -7.78 -15.51
C ASP A 380 -14.56 -7.74 -15.81
N ILE A 381 -13.90 -8.91 -15.89
CA ILE A 381 -12.51 -9.01 -16.38
C ILE A 381 -12.41 -8.46 -17.82
N ARG A 382 -13.33 -8.82 -18.73
CA ARG A 382 -13.34 -8.28 -20.09
C ARG A 382 -13.62 -6.80 -20.12
N ARG A 383 -14.59 -6.33 -19.34
CA ARG A 383 -14.95 -4.90 -19.22
C ARG A 383 -13.78 -4.06 -18.70
N MET A 384 -12.99 -4.57 -17.74
CA MET A 384 -11.75 -3.89 -17.28
C MET A 384 -10.77 -3.68 -18.42
N ALA A 385 -10.55 -4.68 -19.27
CA ALA A 385 -9.65 -4.52 -20.43
C ALA A 385 -10.22 -3.53 -21.47
N GLU A 386 -11.53 -3.57 -21.74
CA GLU A 386 -12.22 -2.72 -22.71
C GLU A 386 -12.24 -1.24 -22.30
N THR A 387 -12.40 -0.95 -21.01
CA THR A 387 -12.40 0.41 -20.44
C THR A 387 -10.99 0.96 -20.16
N GLY A 388 -9.94 0.14 -20.34
CA GLY A 388 -8.59 0.51 -19.95
C GLY A 388 -8.39 0.68 -18.44
N SER A 389 -9.30 0.13 -17.62
CA SER A 389 -9.17 0.06 -16.18
C SER A 389 -7.96 -0.79 -15.79
N VAL A 390 -7.29 -0.42 -14.70
CA VAL A 390 -6.05 -1.05 -14.25
C VAL A 390 -6.36 -1.99 -13.09
N PRO A 391 -6.28 -3.32 -13.26
CA PRO A 391 -6.37 -4.25 -12.15
C PRO A 391 -5.09 -4.18 -11.31
N ALA A 392 -5.22 -3.68 -10.07
CA ALA A 392 -4.17 -3.71 -9.07
C ALA A 392 -4.43 -4.89 -8.11
N VAL A 393 -3.59 -5.91 -8.21
CA VAL A 393 -3.79 -7.18 -7.52
C VAL A 393 -2.68 -7.46 -6.51
N PRO A 394 -3.01 -8.04 -5.34
CA PRO A 394 -2.05 -8.37 -4.29
C PRO A 394 -1.51 -9.81 -4.46
N PRO A 395 -0.38 -10.04 -5.13
CA PRO A 395 0.11 -11.40 -5.35
C PRO A 395 0.35 -12.15 -4.04
N LEU A 396 0.74 -11.46 -2.98
CA LEU A 396 0.96 -12.06 -1.66
C LEU A 396 -0.33 -12.62 -1.01
N TRP A 397 -1.51 -12.16 -1.40
CA TRP A 397 -2.79 -12.67 -0.86
C TRP A 397 -3.31 -13.88 -1.63
N THR A 398 -2.65 -14.25 -2.73
CA THR A 398 -3.10 -15.35 -3.59
C THR A 398 -2.76 -16.74 -3.05
N ALA A 399 -2.01 -16.85 -1.97
CA ALA A 399 -1.68 -18.12 -1.34
C ALA A 399 -2.82 -18.60 -0.42
N LYS A 400 -3.06 -19.92 -0.42
CA LYS A 400 -4.08 -20.56 0.42
C LYS A 400 -3.57 -20.69 1.86
N ILE A 401 -3.85 -19.68 2.68
CA ILE A 401 -3.43 -19.69 4.09
C ILE A 401 -4.39 -20.58 4.90
N PRO A 402 -3.90 -21.67 5.53
CA PRO A 402 -4.73 -22.53 6.36
C PRO A 402 -5.43 -21.74 7.50
N GLY A 403 -6.68 -22.07 7.75
CA GLY A 403 -7.53 -21.35 8.69
C GLY A 403 -8.26 -20.16 8.05
N HIS A 404 -7.58 -19.32 7.28
CA HIS A 404 -8.21 -18.21 6.54
C HIS A 404 -9.05 -18.72 5.37
N TYR A 405 -8.51 -19.63 4.58
CA TYR A 405 -9.23 -20.20 3.43
C TYR A 405 -10.50 -20.93 3.83
N GLU A 406 -10.47 -21.72 4.90
CA GLU A 406 -11.64 -22.44 5.41
C GLU A 406 -12.74 -21.48 5.90
N ILE A 407 -12.35 -20.37 6.53
CA ILE A 407 -13.27 -19.29 6.93
C ILE A 407 -13.87 -18.64 5.66
N GLU A 408 -13.05 -18.27 4.69
CA GLU A 408 -13.50 -17.70 3.42
C GLU A 408 -14.51 -18.63 2.71
N VAL A 409 -14.20 -19.92 2.61
CA VAL A 409 -15.12 -20.94 2.05
C VAL A 409 -16.44 -20.96 2.79
N SER A 410 -16.45 -20.82 4.11
CA SER A 410 -17.69 -20.80 4.90
C SER A 410 -18.56 -19.56 4.61
N TYR A 411 -17.95 -18.46 4.16
CA TYR A 411 -18.63 -17.20 3.89
C TYR A 411 -19.14 -17.10 2.43
N VAL A 412 -18.30 -17.48 1.46
CA VAL A 412 -18.59 -17.27 0.04
C VAL A 412 -18.76 -18.57 -0.76
N GLY A 413 -18.44 -19.71 -0.18
CA GLY A 413 -18.51 -21.04 -0.81
C GLY A 413 -17.23 -21.43 -1.55
N GLU A 414 -17.04 -22.76 -1.68
CA GLU A 414 -15.84 -23.36 -2.29
C GLU A 414 -15.61 -22.89 -3.73
N GLU A 415 -16.66 -22.75 -4.53
CA GLU A 415 -16.55 -22.38 -5.95
C GLU A 415 -15.98 -20.96 -6.10
N LEU A 416 -16.43 -20.00 -5.30
CA LEU A 416 -15.96 -18.62 -5.38
C LEU A 416 -14.55 -18.50 -4.79
N ALA A 417 -14.30 -19.08 -3.61
CA ALA A 417 -12.99 -19.08 -2.97
C ALA A 417 -11.88 -19.74 -3.83
N ALA A 418 -12.21 -20.85 -4.52
CA ALA A 418 -11.27 -21.54 -5.41
C ALA A 418 -10.97 -20.76 -6.72
N ASN A 419 -11.72 -19.71 -7.03
CA ASN A 419 -11.52 -18.85 -8.20
C ASN A 419 -11.01 -17.45 -7.85
N ALA A 420 -10.59 -17.22 -6.58
CA ALA A 420 -10.08 -15.94 -6.09
C ALA A 420 -8.84 -15.45 -6.87
N TYR A 421 -8.72 -14.13 -6.98
CA TYR A 421 -7.58 -13.42 -7.60
C TYR A 421 -7.25 -13.91 -9.03
N PRO A 422 -8.07 -13.60 -10.05
CA PRO A 422 -7.92 -14.10 -11.42
C PRO A 422 -6.85 -13.33 -12.21
N ILE A 423 -5.59 -13.37 -11.76
CA ILE A 423 -4.47 -12.55 -12.28
C ILE A 423 -4.17 -12.87 -13.74
N LYS A 424 -4.07 -14.17 -14.09
CA LYS A 424 -3.81 -14.61 -15.46
C LYS A 424 -4.95 -14.23 -16.38
N SER A 425 -6.17 -14.35 -15.90
CA SER A 425 -7.39 -13.99 -16.67
C SER A 425 -7.39 -12.51 -17.06
N PHE A 426 -6.93 -11.59 -16.18
CA PHE A 426 -6.74 -10.18 -16.55
C PHE A 426 -5.69 -10.00 -17.65
N TYR A 427 -4.55 -10.72 -17.58
CA TYR A 427 -3.53 -10.70 -18.65
C TYR A 427 -4.07 -11.24 -19.96
N ASP A 428 -4.80 -12.37 -19.92
CA ASP A 428 -5.38 -13.00 -21.12
C ASP A 428 -6.43 -12.10 -21.79
N ALA A 429 -7.15 -11.28 -21.02
CA ALA A 429 -8.06 -10.25 -21.50
C ALA A 429 -7.35 -9.01 -22.07
N GLY A 430 -6.04 -8.84 -21.85
CA GLY A 430 -5.26 -7.71 -22.34
C GLY A 430 -5.23 -6.50 -21.38
N ALA A 431 -5.65 -6.65 -20.13
CA ALA A 431 -5.61 -5.58 -19.14
C ALA A 431 -4.17 -5.25 -18.69
N ASN A 432 -3.93 -4.00 -18.30
CA ASN A 432 -2.64 -3.55 -17.75
C ASN A 432 -2.53 -3.90 -16.27
N VAL A 433 -2.21 -5.15 -15.94
CA VAL A 433 -2.11 -5.65 -14.56
C VAL A 433 -0.95 -5.01 -13.82
N VAL A 434 -1.18 -4.54 -12.59
CA VAL A 434 -0.16 -4.06 -11.67
C VAL A 434 -0.22 -4.83 -10.34
N PHE A 435 0.94 -5.02 -9.70
CA PHE A 435 1.04 -5.68 -8.40
C PHE A 435 1.16 -4.65 -7.28
N HIS A 436 0.47 -4.91 -6.18
CA HIS A 436 0.58 -4.12 -4.96
C HIS A 436 0.73 -4.99 -3.72
N SER A 437 1.22 -4.40 -2.65
CA SER A 437 1.34 -5.05 -1.35
C SER A 437 0.25 -4.64 -0.35
N ASP A 438 -0.31 -3.46 -0.52
CA ASP A 438 -1.18 -2.83 0.49
C ASP A 438 -0.48 -2.64 1.85
N TYR A 439 0.85 -2.40 1.80
CA TYR A 439 1.63 -2.26 3.02
C TYR A 439 1.24 -0.99 3.80
N PRO A 440 1.04 -1.03 5.13
CA PRO A 440 1.36 -2.10 6.08
C PRO A 440 0.16 -2.99 6.47
N VAL A 441 -0.93 -3.01 5.68
CA VAL A 441 -2.03 -3.96 5.86
C VAL A 441 -1.50 -5.38 5.65
N SER A 442 -0.82 -5.64 4.54
CA SER A 442 0.03 -6.83 4.43
C SER A 442 1.25 -6.73 5.35
N PRO A 443 1.71 -7.84 5.93
CA PRO A 443 2.89 -7.82 6.81
C PRO A 443 4.20 -7.60 6.07
N MET A 444 4.20 -7.60 4.74
CA MET A 444 5.40 -7.47 3.92
C MET A 444 5.14 -6.75 2.60
N MET A 445 6.16 -6.04 2.13
CA MET A 445 6.27 -5.47 0.79
C MET A 445 7.56 -6.03 0.18
N ASN A 446 7.48 -7.02 -0.73
CA ASN A 446 8.63 -7.79 -1.12
C ASN A 446 8.54 -8.31 -2.57
N VAL A 447 9.50 -7.90 -3.41
CA VAL A 447 9.54 -8.23 -4.85
C VAL A 447 9.66 -9.74 -5.09
N LYS A 448 10.59 -10.42 -4.41
CA LYS A 448 10.87 -11.84 -4.64
C LYS A 448 9.71 -12.75 -4.23
N TYR A 449 9.04 -12.43 -3.13
CA TYR A 449 7.87 -13.19 -2.69
C TYR A 449 6.65 -12.90 -3.56
N SER A 450 6.50 -11.69 -4.08
CA SER A 450 5.47 -11.38 -5.08
C SER A 450 5.64 -12.18 -6.36
N ILE A 451 6.89 -12.33 -6.85
CA ILE A 451 7.21 -13.18 -8.00
C ILE A 451 6.91 -14.65 -7.70
N TYR A 452 7.37 -15.15 -6.54
CA TYR A 452 7.16 -16.53 -6.13
C TYR A 452 5.67 -16.88 -6.04
N THR A 453 4.89 -16.07 -5.31
CA THR A 453 3.46 -16.33 -5.11
C THR A 453 2.66 -16.19 -6.39
N ALA A 454 3.02 -15.27 -7.28
CA ALA A 454 2.37 -15.14 -8.58
C ALA A 454 2.62 -16.36 -9.50
N GLU A 455 3.81 -16.99 -9.43
CA GLU A 455 4.12 -18.21 -10.18
C GLU A 455 3.59 -19.48 -9.51
N LYS A 456 3.70 -19.59 -8.18
CA LYS A 456 3.36 -20.82 -7.44
C LYS A 456 1.97 -20.83 -6.83
N ARG A 457 1.36 -19.66 -6.64
CA ARG A 457 0.09 -19.51 -5.92
C ARG A 457 0.14 -20.08 -4.49
N SER A 458 1.33 -20.05 -3.89
CA SER A 458 1.67 -20.59 -2.57
C SER A 458 2.82 -19.78 -1.97
N TYR A 459 3.13 -19.97 -0.70
CA TYR A 459 4.26 -19.29 -0.07
C TYR A 459 5.53 -20.14 -0.05
N PRO A 460 6.72 -19.52 -0.24
CA PRO A 460 7.99 -20.20 -0.03
C PRO A 460 8.22 -20.49 1.46
N LYS A 461 9.21 -21.32 1.78
CA LYS A 461 9.54 -21.72 3.16
C LYS A 461 9.90 -20.54 4.06
N GLU A 462 10.45 -19.49 3.50
CA GLU A 462 10.82 -18.24 4.18
C GLU A 462 9.61 -17.46 4.71
N VAL A 463 8.42 -17.74 4.18
CA VAL A 463 7.16 -17.10 4.58
C VAL A 463 6.27 -18.12 5.28
N LEU A 464 5.97 -17.91 6.55
CA LEU A 464 5.10 -18.76 7.39
C LEU A 464 5.51 -20.26 7.37
N GLY A 465 6.77 -20.58 7.13
CA GLY A 465 7.25 -21.96 7.02
C GLY A 465 6.90 -22.67 5.70
N GLY A 466 6.32 -21.94 4.75
CA GLY A 466 5.85 -22.45 3.47
C GLY A 466 4.40 -22.94 3.52
N ILE A 467 3.71 -22.78 2.40
CA ILE A 467 2.36 -23.30 2.19
C ILE A 467 2.37 -24.07 0.87
N ASP A 468 2.34 -25.41 0.95
CA ASP A 468 2.36 -26.31 -0.21
C ASP A 468 0.93 -26.66 -0.67
N SER A 469 0.07 -25.68 -0.75
CA SER A 469 -1.30 -25.83 -1.24
C SER A 469 -1.66 -24.61 -2.11
N PRO A 470 -1.39 -24.68 -3.42
CA PRO A 470 -1.66 -23.56 -4.30
C PRO A 470 -3.17 -23.25 -4.37
N ASN A 471 -3.52 -21.97 -4.23
CA ASN A 471 -4.87 -21.48 -4.49
C ASN A 471 -4.98 -21.08 -5.96
N ASN A 472 -6.04 -21.56 -6.64
CA ASN A 472 -6.34 -21.18 -8.01
C ASN A 472 -5.11 -21.27 -8.96
N ALA A 473 -4.44 -22.44 -8.99
CA ALA A 473 -3.17 -22.65 -9.69
C ALA A 473 -3.23 -22.31 -11.21
N LYS A 474 -4.43 -22.34 -11.83
CA LYS A 474 -4.62 -21.94 -13.24
C LYS A 474 -4.34 -20.46 -13.50
N GLU A 475 -4.38 -19.63 -12.46
CA GLU A 475 -4.12 -18.19 -12.50
C GLU A 475 -2.64 -17.83 -12.25
N ALA A 476 -1.75 -18.83 -12.23
CA ALA A 476 -0.32 -18.61 -12.21
C ALA A 476 0.15 -17.87 -13.48
N ILE A 477 1.10 -16.96 -13.32
CA ILE A 477 1.66 -16.15 -14.41
C ILE A 477 3.17 -16.32 -14.51
N THR A 478 3.75 -15.84 -15.60
CA THR A 478 5.20 -15.89 -15.82
C THR A 478 5.94 -14.84 -14.99
N ARG A 479 7.22 -15.08 -14.74
CA ARG A 479 8.11 -14.14 -14.03
C ARG A 479 8.28 -12.82 -14.79
N GLU A 480 8.31 -12.87 -16.12
CA GLU A 480 8.35 -11.65 -16.93
C GLU A 480 7.09 -10.81 -16.72
N GLN A 481 5.90 -11.44 -16.69
CA GLN A 481 4.64 -10.75 -16.36
C GLN A 481 4.69 -10.14 -14.96
N SER A 482 5.21 -10.86 -13.96
CA SER A 482 5.40 -10.36 -12.60
C SER A 482 6.34 -9.15 -12.53
N LEU A 483 7.49 -9.21 -13.21
CA LEU A 483 8.43 -8.09 -13.30
C LEU A 483 7.79 -6.86 -13.96
N ARG A 484 7.06 -7.06 -15.06
CA ARG A 484 6.34 -5.98 -15.74
C ARG A 484 5.25 -5.38 -14.86
N ALA A 485 4.54 -6.20 -14.07
CA ALA A 485 3.50 -5.75 -13.14
C ALA A 485 4.02 -4.86 -12.00
N MET A 486 5.32 -4.93 -11.69
CA MET A 486 5.99 -4.11 -10.66
C MET A 486 6.93 -3.05 -11.26
N THR A 487 6.92 -2.85 -12.58
CA THR A 487 7.79 -1.88 -13.26
C THR A 487 7.01 -1.10 -14.31
N ILE A 488 7.11 -1.48 -15.59
CA ILE A 488 6.55 -0.69 -16.72
C ILE A 488 5.03 -0.61 -16.69
N ASN A 489 4.32 -1.63 -16.18
CA ASN A 489 2.86 -1.58 -16.11
C ASN A 489 2.38 -0.56 -15.07
N VAL A 490 3.07 -0.45 -13.92
CA VAL A 490 2.79 0.59 -12.92
C VAL A 490 3.09 1.97 -13.49
N ALA A 491 4.22 2.13 -14.18
CA ALA A 491 4.55 3.39 -14.83
C ALA A 491 3.46 3.80 -15.86
N ARG A 492 2.91 2.83 -16.63
CA ARG A 492 1.76 3.06 -17.52
C ARG A 492 0.50 3.47 -16.75
N ALA A 493 0.17 2.80 -15.65
CA ALA A 493 -0.96 3.17 -14.81
C ALA A 493 -0.87 4.62 -14.33
N TRP A 494 0.32 5.08 -14.00
CA TRP A 494 0.59 6.45 -13.55
C TRP A 494 0.86 7.47 -14.70
N ARG A 495 0.75 7.06 -15.96
CA ARG A 495 1.11 7.91 -17.14
C ARG A 495 2.56 8.38 -17.10
N GLN A 496 3.46 7.58 -16.53
CA GLN A 496 4.89 7.84 -16.37
C GLN A 496 5.77 6.90 -17.21
N GLU A 497 5.21 6.10 -18.11
CA GLU A 497 5.92 5.13 -18.94
C GLU A 497 7.01 5.74 -19.83
N HIS A 498 6.93 7.02 -20.10
CA HIS A 498 7.96 7.78 -20.83
C HIS A 498 9.12 8.24 -19.93
N ARG A 499 8.96 8.17 -18.60
CA ARG A 499 9.94 8.62 -17.61
C ARG A 499 10.56 7.49 -16.80
N MET A 500 9.86 6.39 -16.55
CA MET A 500 10.31 5.29 -15.66
C MET A 500 9.71 3.94 -16.06
N GLY A 501 10.03 2.89 -15.30
CA GLY A 501 9.51 1.54 -15.42
C GLY A 501 10.29 0.62 -16.37
N SER A 502 11.30 1.15 -17.07
CA SER A 502 12.26 0.39 -17.88
C SER A 502 13.58 1.15 -17.97
N ILE A 503 14.66 0.43 -18.29
CA ILE A 503 16.00 1.02 -18.50
C ILE A 503 16.13 1.36 -19.97
N GLU A 504 15.76 2.59 -20.33
CA GLU A 504 15.76 3.12 -21.68
C GLU A 504 16.36 4.52 -21.72
N PHE A 505 16.93 4.88 -22.90
CA PHE A 505 17.46 6.23 -23.13
C PHE A 505 16.43 7.31 -22.76
N GLY A 506 16.87 8.31 -21.99
CA GLY A 506 16.08 9.47 -21.57
C GLY A 506 15.19 9.24 -20.36
N LYS A 507 15.03 8.02 -19.89
CA LYS A 507 14.28 7.71 -18.64
C LYS A 507 15.14 7.97 -17.40
N ILE A 508 14.48 8.20 -16.29
CA ILE A 508 15.10 8.38 -14.96
C ILE A 508 15.89 7.13 -14.60
N ALA A 509 17.11 7.32 -14.13
CA ALA A 509 18.03 6.23 -13.82
C ALA A 509 17.75 5.61 -12.44
N ASN A 510 16.55 5.02 -12.32
CA ASN A 510 16.13 4.24 -11.15
C ASN A 510 16.33 2.75 -11.41
N MET A 511 17.04 2.08 -10.50
CA MET A 511 17.41 0.67 -10.64
C MET A 511 17.41 -0.01 -9.27
N THR A 512 17.17 -1.32 -9.30
CA THR A 512 17.36 -2.20 -8.15
C THR A 512 18.25 -3.36 -8.54
N VAL A 513 19.23 -3.66 -7.70
CA VAL A 513 20.25 -4.70 -7.93
C VAL A 513 20.00 -5.87 -7.00
N PHE A 514 19.95 -7.08 -7.57
CA PHE A 514 19.81 -8.34 -6.85
C PHE A 514 20.95 -9.31 -7.17
N ASP A 515 21.21 -10.26 -6.27
CA ASP A 515 22.15 -11.36 -6.46
C ASP A 515 21.56 -12.54 -7.23
N CYS A 516 20.42 -12.38 -7.89
CA CYS A 516 19.62 -13.43 -8.50
C CYS A 516 19.04 -13.01 -9.86
N ASP A 517 19.07 -13.93 -10.85
CA ASP A 517 18.34 -13.81 -12.11
C ASP A 517 16.88 -14.24 -11.92
N PHE A 518 15.99 -13.28 -11.76
CA PHE A 518 14.56 -13.56 -11.59
C PHE A 518 13.92 -14.27 -12.78
N LEU A 519 14.48 -14.15 -13.97
CA LEU A 519 13.93 -14.77 -15.17
C LEU A 519 14.35 -16.24 -15.34
N HIS A 520 15.59 -16.60 -14.96
CA HIS A 520 16.18 -17.88 -15.35
C HIS A 520 16.62 -18.76 -14.16
N ASP A 521 16.87 -18.20 -12.99
CA ASP A 521 17.24 -18.98 -11.81
C ASP A 521 16.07 -19.85 -11.32
N ASP A 522 16.35 -20.89 -10.54
CA ASP A 522 15.31 -21.68 -9.89
C ASP A 522 14.44 -20.81 -8.98
N ILE A 523 13.14 -21.10 -8.90
CA ILE A 523 12.20 -20.26 -8.15
C ILE A 523 12.48 -20.26 -6.64
N GLU A 524 13.03 -21.36 -6.11
CA GLU A 524 13.46 -21.42 -4.70
C GLU A 524 14.67 -20.52 -4.44
N LYS A 525 15.57 -20.37 -5.45
CA LYS A 525 16.66 -19.40 -5.39
C LYS A 525 16.12 -17.96 -5.46
N VAL A 526 15.10 -17.71 -6.28
CA VAL A 526 14.41 -16.41 -6.33
C VAL A 526 13.87 -16.04 -4.95
N ALA A 527 13.23 -16.97 -4.24
CA ALA A 527 12.71 -16.72 -2.88
C ALA A 527 13.81 -16.32 -1.86
N GLN A 528 15.06 -16.71 -2.12
CA GLN A 528 16.23 -16.44 -1.26
C GLN A 528 17.06 -15.23 -1.74
N ALA A 529 16.67 -14.59 -2.84
CA ALA A 529 17.39 -13.45 -3.41
C ALA A 529 17.57 -12.30 -2.41
N ASN A 530 18.71 -11.63 -2.49
CA ASN A 530 19.03 -10.47 -1.67
C ASN A 530 19.17 -9.22 -2.54
N ILE A 531 18.72 -8.09 -2.00
CA ILE A 531 18.97 -6.79 -2.59
C ILE A 531 20.43 -6.43 -2.33
N VAL A 532 21.13 -6.04 -3.37
CA VAL A 532 22.53 -5.59 -3.31
C VAL A 532 22.56 -4.05 -3.18
N ALA A 533 21.74 -3.35 -3.96
CA ALA A 533 21.65 -1.90 -3.94
C ALA A 533 20.32 -1.41 -4.53
N THR A 534 19.93 -0.21 -4.13
CA THR A 534 18.86 0.58 -4.77
C THR A 534 19.43 1.91 -5.25
N ILE A 535 19.13 2.26 -6.48
CA ILE A 535 19.67 3.43 -7.18
C ILE A 535 18.49 4.32 -7.58
N VAL A 536 18.55 5.58 -7.20
CA VAL A 536 17.57 6.62 -7.57
C VAL A 536 18.32 7.77 -8.24
N ASP A 537 17.84 8.18 -9.41
CA ASP A 537 18.45 9.27 -10.20
C ASP A 537 19.95 9.04 -10.48
N GLY A 538 20.36 7.76 -10.59
CA GLY A 538 21.74 7.37 -10.82
C GLY A 538 22.65 7.40 -9.60
N GLU A 539 22.11 7.69 -8.42
CA GLU A 539 22.81 7.65 -7.12
C GLU A 539 22.44 6.41 -6.32
N GLU A 540 23.43 5.74 -5.72
CA GLU A 540 23.20 4.62 -4.80
C GLU A 540 22.62 5.17 -3.47
N VAL A 541 21.31 4.93 -3.23
CA VAL A 541 20.59 5.43 -2.04
C VAL A 541 20.46 4.37 -0.95
N TYR A 542 20.65 3.11 -1.32
CA TYR A 542 20.72 1.97 -0.39
C TYR A 542 21.75 0.96 -0.90
N LYS A 543 22.54 0.40 0.03
CA LYS A 543 23.48 -0.69 -0.20
C LYS A 543 23.42 -1.67 0.97
N ALA A 544 23.27 -2.98 0.66
CA ALA A 544 23.21 -4.06 1.64
C ALA A 544 24.57 -4.36 2.28
#